data_404e782be43b659ef87cb515a7607533
#
_entry.id   404e782be43b659ef87cb515a7607533
#
_cell.length_a   1.000
_cell.length_b   1.000
_cell.length_c   1.000
_cell.angle_alpha   90.00
_cell.angle_beta   90.00
_cell.angle_gamma   90.00
#
_symmetry.space_group_name_H-M   'P 1'
#
loop_
_entity.id
_entity.type
_entity.pdbx_description
1 polymer ?
#
loop_
_entity_poly.entity_id
_entity_poly.type
_entity_poly.pdbx_seq_one_letter_code
_entity_poly.pdbx_strand_id
1 'polypeptide(L)'
;MEVYNEIEWRNMRSLLKTQFPLAVSNPKASYDLGLGVIERGNNTPKLYEVPAQMWADITKVDGSCGVSILSDSKYGWDKPLDNCLRLTGIHTPQSAYRDESGQNTMDLGLNRYSFGIFGHMGGYENGTQMAAARFNQPMNAFLVEKHPGALGREFSFGRISEENTLVRALKKAQDSDEIIIRFNEGAGKTHTKLRFELGAGIASAREIYASEEPREEGEFLLEGGVLQFDLKAFEPRSFALTLAPAPVCGQLKHSMPIELPYDTDLLSFNRNRADCGTACPVALPAERFPSEIRCGGVRFVTGPKEDLAANAVICRGQKLSIPEGAKYLSLMMASLSGDRRTALTIGKTGFLFTVHDLLEAVGKWDLYGMQETGQIKQTVLAWNATHLHRGDADSYGEQAYFFKYTFEIPAGAKSFTLPLDQNLLLL
;
A
#
# COMPACT_ATOMS: atom_id res chain seq x y z
N MET A 1 16.76 19.51 3.03
CA MET A 1 17.07 19.30 1.59
C MET A 1 16.60 17.91 1.25
N GLU A 2 15.91 17.74 0.14
CA GLU A 2 15.42 16.42 -0.33
C GLU A 2 16.11 16.11 -1.67
N VAL A 3 16.45 14.84 -1.87
CA VAL A 3 17.14 14.34 -3.06
C VAL A 3 16.40 13.11 -3.56
N TYR A 4 15.97 13.18 -4.81
CA TYR A 4 15.25 12.09 -5.51
C TYR A 4 16.23 11.41 -6.45
N ASN A 5 16.35 10.11 -6.33
CA ASN A 5 17.27 9.30 -7.12
C ASN A 5 16.47 8.43 -8.09
N GLU A 6 16.90 8.44 -9.35
CA GLU A 6 16.45 7.52 -10.37
C GLU A 6 17.69 6.91 -11.02
N ILE A 7 17.88 5.61 -10.87
CA ILE A 7 19.12 4.92 -11.22
C ILE A 7 18.80 3.67 -12.01
N GLU A 8 19.24 3.60 -13.27
CA GLU A 8 19.25 2.39 -14.07
C GLU A 8 20.47 1.54 -13.68
N TRP A 9 20.25 0.52 -12.84
CA TRP A 9 21.31 -0.28 -12.24
C TRP A 9 21.49 -1.61 -12.96
N ARG A 10 22.71 -1.85 -13.47
CA ARG A 10 23.06 -3.05 -14.23
C ARG A 10 24.28 -3.80 -13.69
N ASN A 11 24.86 -3.34 -12.59
CA ASN A 11 26.05 -3.94 -12.02
C ASN A 11 25.69 -5.13 -11.14
N MET A 12 26.28 -6.28 -11.45
CA MET A 12 26.19 -7.49 -10.65
C MET A 12 27.21 -7.46 -9.51
N ARG A 13 26.90 -8.16 -8.41
CA ARG A 13 27.80 -8.33 -7.25
C ARG A 13 28.34 -7.01 -6.70
N SER A 14 27.47 -6.04 -6.61
CA SER A 14 27.83 -4.66 -6.27
C SER A 14 26.88 -4.07 -5.23
N LEU A 15 27.38 -3.07 -4.53
CA LEU A 15 26.64 -2.33 -3.50
C LEU A 15 26.81 -0.83 -3.76
N LEU A 16 25.73 -0.11 -3.96
CA LEU A 16 25.73 1.33 -4.05
C LEU A 16 25.37 1.94 -2.71
N LYS A 17 26.25 2.78 -2.19
CA LYS A 17 26.00 3.56 -0.97
C LYS A 17 26.09 5.06 -1.24
N THR A 18 25.13 5.80 -0.68
CA THR A 18 25.25 7.26 -0.59
C THR A 18 25.99 7.62 0.70
N GLN A 19 27.07 8.36 0.59
CA GLN A 19 27.91 8.78 1.73
C GLN A 19 27.65 10.23 2.10
N PHE A 20 27.47 10.47 3.40
CA PHE A 20 27.21 11.78 3.97
C PHE A 20 28.36 12.17 4.94
N PRO A 21 29.40 12.84 4.46
CA PRO A 21 30.37 13.47 5.34
C PRO A 21 29.75 14.75 5.94
N LEU A 22 29.62 14.78 7.27
CA LEU A 22 28.91 15.82 7.99
C LEU A 22 29.88 16.75 8.74
N ALA A 23 29.44 17.98 9.01
CA ALA A 23 30.16 18.91 9.86
C ALA A 23 29.98 18.65 11.37
N VAL A 24 29.11 17.71 11.73
CA VAL A 24 28.90 17.22 13.09
C VAL A 24 29.67 15.92 13.29
N SER A 25 30.15 15.67 14.51
CA SER A 25 30.97 14.49 14.83
C SER A 25 30.56 13.90 16.17
N ASN A 26 30.40 12.57 16.21
CA ASN A 26 30.11 11.79 17.41
C ASN A 26 30.51 10.33 17.15
N PRO A 27 31.21 9.65 18.07
CA PRO A 27 31.50 8.22 17.93
C PRO A 27 30.26 7.33 17.88
N LYS A 28 29.08 7.85 18.27
CA LYS A 28 27.78 7.19 18.15
C LYS A 28 26.86 7.90 17.18
N ALA A 29 25.89 7.18 16.66
CA ALA A 29 24.76 7.71 15.93
C ALA A 29 23.48 7.08 16.44
N SER A 30 22.37 7.81 16.35
CA SER A 30 21.02 7.34 16.69
C SER A 30 20.32 6.82 15.45
N TYR A 31 19.58 5.71 15.58
CA TYR A 31 18.88 5.04 14.49
C TYR A 31 17.42 4.78 14.87
N ASP A 32 16.51 5.14 13.99
CA ASP A 32 15.08 4.85 14.15
C ASP A 32 14.78 3.36 14.01
N LEU A 33 14.07 2.80 14.96
CA LEU A 33 13.57 1.42 14.96
C LEU A 33 12.04 1.35 14.74
N GLY A 34 11.41 2.45 14.38
CA GLY A 34 9.97 2.56 14.22
C GLY A 34 9.23 2.87 15.52
N LEU A 35 9.35 2.04 16.55
CA LEU A 35 8.75 2.27 17.88
C LEU A 35 9.80 2.60 18.96
N GLY A 36 10.98 3.03 18.55
CA GLY A 36 12.05 3.39 19.46
C GLY A 36 13.28 3.85 18.70
N VAL A 37 14.32 4.19 19.43
CA VAL A 37 15.62 4.65 18.90
C VAL A 37 16.73 3.87 19.57
N ILE A 38 17.74 3.49 18.80
CA ILE A 38 18.95 2.84 19.32
C ILE A 38 20.19 3.64 18.95
N GLU A 39 21.15 3.72 19.86
CA GLU A 39 22.49 4.23 19.58
C GLU A 39 23.45 3.11 19.18
N ARG A 40 24.23 3.35 18.12
CA ARG A 40 25.29 2.44 17.67
C ARG A 40 26.57 3.23 17.35
N GLY A 41 27.71 2.57 17.56
CA GLY A 41 29.03 3.12 17.25
C GLY A 41 29.41 3.03 15.77
N ASN A 42 30.69 3.30 15.49
CA ASN A 42 31.27 3.10 14.17
C ASN A 42 31.32 1.63 13.76
N ASN A 43 31.47 1.39 12.48
CA ASN A 43 31.58 0.06 11.90
C ASN A 43 32.67 -0.78 12.55
N THR A 44 32.42 -2.06 12.67
CA THR A 44 33.41 -3.07 13.04
C THR A 44 33.35 -4.24 12.05
N PRO A 45 34.40 -5.09 11.96
CA PRO A 45 34.35 -6.27 11.10
C PRO A 45 33.18 -7.23 11.41
N LYS A 46 32.63 -7.18 12.63
CA LYS A 46 31.53 -8.04 13.08
C LYS A 46 30.16 -7.35 12.97
N LEU A 47 30.13 -6.03 12.90
CA LEU A 47 28.91 -5.21 12.81
C LEU A 47 29.18 -4.09 11.80
N TYR A 48 29.08 -4.43 10.52
CA TYR A 48 29.38 -3.49 9.46
C TYR A 48 28.19 -2.68 9.02
N GLU A 49 27.04 -3.31 8.81
CA GLU A 49 25.81 -2.65 8.38
C GLU A 49 24.69 -2.93 9.37
N VAL A 50 23.87 -1.92 9.64
CA VAL A 50 22.80 -1.97 10.64
C VAL A 50 21.49 -1.46 10.04
N PRO A 51 20.33 -1.98 10.48
CA PRO A 51 19.05 -1.49 10.03
C PRO A 51 18.63 -0.22 10.77
N ALA A 52 17.97 0.68 10.05
CA ALA A 52 17.11 1.70 10.62
C ALA A 52 15.89 1.91 9.71
N GLN A 53 14.82 2.47 10.26
CA GLN A 53 13.59 2.68 9.52
C GLN A 53 13.66 3.99 8.71
N MET A 54 13.15 5.09 9.24
CA MET A 54 12.99 6.32 8.47
C MET A 54 14.20 7.26 8.55
N TRP A 55 15.11 7.09 9.52
CA TRP A 55 16.23 8.01 9.68
C TRP A 55 17.41 7.44 10.49
N ALA A 56 18.58 8.06 10.28
CA ALA A 56 19.75 7.94 11.13
C ALA A 56 20.30 9.34 11.42
N ASP A 57 20.83 9.56 12.63
CA ASP A 57 21.25 10.89 13.13
C ASP A 57 22.65 10.87 13.72
N ILE A 58 23.42 11.92 13.46
CA ILE A 58 24.61 12.26 14.23
C ILE A 58 24.37 13.62 14.91
N THR A 59 24.20 13.59 16.22
CA THR A 59 24.22 14.77 17.08
C THR A 59 25.61 14.94 17.68
N LYS A 60 26.17 16.17 17.72
CA LYS A 60 27.46 16.44 18.37
C LYS A 60 27.51 15.93 19.79
N VAL A 61 28.71 15.55 20.26
CA VAL A 61 28.91 15.04 21.63
C VAL A 61 28.44 16.02 22.71
N ASP A 62 28.55 17.32 22.46
CA ASP A 62 28.08 18.38 23.38
C ASP A 62 26.56 18.60 23.32
N GLY A 63 25.86 17.89 22.43
CA GLY A 63 24.41 18.01 22.26
C GLY A 63 23.93 19.31 21.65
N SER A 64 24.82 20.14 21.09
CA SER A 64 24.45 21.49 20.62
C SER A 64 23.65 21.50 19.34
N CYS A 65 23.97 20.61 18.40
CA CYS A 65 23.27 20.46 17.12
C CYS A 65 23.55 19.11 16.49
N GLY A 66 22.73 18.72 15.54
CA GLY A 66 22.86 17.46 14.82
C GLY A 66 22.38 17.53 13.37
N VAL A 67 22.61 16.45 12.66
CA VAL A 67 22.14 16.24 11.29
C VAL A 67 21.56 14.85 11.18
N SER A 68 20.30 14.78 10.80
CA SER A 68 19.61 13.53 10.49
C SER A 68 19.55 13.33 8.99
N ILE A 69 19.78 12.09 8.56
CA ILE A 69 19.54 11.65 7.19
C ILE A 69 18.23 10.86 7.20
N LEU A 70 17.27 11.32 6.40
CA LEU A 70 15.94 10.72 6.26
C LEU A 70 15.93 9.78 5.06
N SER A 71 15.15 8.69 5.12
CA SER A 71 14.97 7.74 4.02
C SER A 71 13.50 7.43 3.82
N ASP A 72 13.07 7.25 2.57
CA ASP A 72 11.71 6.83 2.22
C ASP A 72 11.56 5.30 2.11
N SER A 73 12.61 4.61 1.65
CA SER A 73 12.50 3.19 1.27
C SER A 73 13.77 2.37 1.43
N LYS A 74 14.83 2.95 2.01
CA LYS A 74 16.12 2.26 2.20
C LYS A 74 16.44 2.15 3.69
N TYR A 75 16.85 0.96 4.13
CA TYR A 75 16.92 0.58 5.54
C TYR A 75 18.32 0.12 5.99
N GLY A 76 19.27 -0.01 5.07
CA GLY A 76 20.65 -0.41 5.37
C GLY A 76 21.54 0.80 5.63
N TRP A 77 22.18 0.84 6.79
CA TRP A 77 23.01 1.95 7.23
C TRP A 77 24.36 1.48 7.74
N ASP A 78 25.37 2.30 7.59
CA ASP A 78 26.63 2.12 8.26
C ASP A 78 27.30 3.46 8.62
N LYS A 79 28.21 3.41 9.57
CA LYS A 79 28.92 4.59 10.10
C LYS A 79 30.43 4.30 10.10
N PRO A 80 31.16 4.66 9.02
CA PRO A 80 32.59 4.36 8.92
C PRO A 80 33.46 5.26 9.77
N LEU A 81 33.00 6.48 10.08
CA LEU A 81 33.75 7.52 10.81
C LEU A 81 32.80 8.28 11.74
N ASP A 82 33.36 9.01 12.72
CA ASP A 82 32.59 9.80 13.68
C ASP A 82 31.68 10.85 13.03
N ASN A 83 32.04 11.34 11.86
CA ASN A 83 31.31 12.37 11.12
C ASN A 83 30.68 11.86 9.81
N CYS A 84 30.52 10.57 9.65
CA CYS A 84 30.05 10.03 8.37
C CYS A 84 28.95 8.96 8.56
N LEU A 85 27.81 9.14 7.90
CA LEU A 85 26.80 8.13 7.70
C LEU A 85 26.81 7.66 6.25
N ARG A 86 26.44 6.40 5.99
CA ARG A 86 26.18 5.90 4.64
C ARG A 86 24.85 5.16 4.61
N LEU A 87 24.09 5.42 3.56
CA LEU A 87 22.82 4.75 3.25
C LEU A 87 23.03 3.78 2.09
N THR A 88 22.64 2.54 2.25
CA THR A 88 22.64 1.54 1.17
C THR A 88 21.46 1.81 0.23
N GLY A 89 21.75 2.25 -0.98
CA GLY A 89 20.76 2.56 -2.01
C GLY A 89 20.34 1.34 -2.82
N ILE A 90 21.32 0.58 -3.35
CA ILE A 90 21.10 -0.58 -4.23
C ILE A 90 22.02 -1.71 -3.84
N HIS A 91 21.51 -2.94 -3.86
CA HIS A 91 22.27 -4.13 -3.54
C HIS A 91 22.02 -5.25 -4.56
N THR A 92 23.10 -5.72 -5.20
CA THR A 92 23.08 -6.89 -6.08
C THR A 92 24.07 -7.93 -5.54
N PRO A 93 23.71 -8.72 -4.51
CA PRO A 93 24.60 -9.66 -3.88
C PRO A 93 24.98 -10.80 -4.82
N GLN A 94 26.05 -11.48 -4.50
CA GLN A 94 26.31 -12.78 -5.11
C GLN A 94 25.31 -13.78 -4.52
N SER A 95 24.48 -14.40 -5.37
CA SER A 95 23.60 -15.48 -4.94
C SER A 95 24.45 -16.62 -4.35
N ALA A 96 24.15 -17.01 -3.11
CA ALA A 96 24.75 -18.17 -2.48
C ALA A 96 24.19 -19.49 -3.04
N TYR A 97 23.02 -19.44 -3.64
CA TYR A 97 22.36 -20.55 -4.30
C TYR A 97 22.49 -20.36 -5.80
N ARG A 98 22.90 -21.42 -6.48
CA ARG A 98 22.97 -21.47 -7.96
C ARG A 98 21.59 -21.53 -8.61
N ASP A 99 20.59 -21.05 -7.93
CA ASP A 99 19.24 -20.97 -8.45
C ASP A 99 19.16 -19.82 -9.44
N GLU A 100 18.80 -20.15 -10.65
CA GLU A 100 18.57 -19.22 -11.75
C GLU A 100 17.41 -18.24 -11.44
N SER A 101 16.61 -18.53 -10.42
CA SER A 101 15.55 -17.64 -9.90
C SER A 101 16.05 -16.58 -8.91
N GLY A 102 17.35 -16.40 -8.72
CA GLY A 102 17.98 -15.42 -7.81
C GLY A 102 17.62 -13.94 -8.06
N GLN A 103 16.73 -13.68 -8.99
CA GLN A 103 16.12 -12.38 -9.28
C GLN A 103 15.53 -11.69 -8.05
N ASN A 104 14.92 -12.45 -7.15
CA ASN A 104 14.26 -11.93 -5.95
C ASN A 104 15.21 -11.32 -4.93
N THR A 105 16.51 -11.48 -5.11
CA THR A 105 17.55 -11.00 -4.19
C THR A 105 18.40 -9.86 -4.78
N MET A 106 18.06 -9.38 -5.97
CA MET A 106 18.85 -8.39 -6.71
C MET A 106 18.01 -7.17 -7.10
N ASP A 107 18.58 -5.98 -6.88
CA ASP A 107 17.97 -4.69 -7.24
C ASP A 107 18.37 -4.26 -8.66
N LEU A 108 18.38 -5.17 -9.65
CA LEU A 108 18.69 -4.82 -11.04
C LEU A 108 17.56 -4.01 -11.70
N GLY A 109 17.91 -3.16 -12.65
CA GLY A 109 16.97 -2.33 -13.41
C GLY A 109 16.79 -0.94 -12.85
N LEU A 110 15.63 -0.34 -13.08
CA LEU A 110 15.30 1.01 -12.67
C LEU A 110 14.94 1.07 -11.19
N ASN A 111 15.78 1.72 -10.41
CA ASN A 111 15.59 1.96 -8.97
C ASN A 111 15.22 3.41 -8.72
N ARG A 112 14.22 3.63 -7.87
CA ARG A 112 13.82 4.95 -7.39
C ARG A 112 13.80 4.94 -5.87
N TYR A 113 14.47 5.90 -5.26
CA TYR A 113 14.42 6.13 -3.83
C TYR A 113 14.81 7.58 -3.51
N SER A 114 14.44 8.05 -2.34
CA SER A 114 14.74 9.42 -1.92
C SER A 114 15.39 9.43 -0.55
N PHE A 115 16.19 10.46 -0.30
CA PHE A 115 16.70 10.76 1.03
C PHE A 115 16.59 12.25 1.31
N GLY A 116 16.49 12.60 2.59
CA GLY A 116 16.47 13.97 3.06
C GLY A 116 17.62 14.26 4.00
N ILE A 117 18.07 15.51 4.03
CA ILE A 117 19.05 16.02 5.01
C ILE A 117 18.34 17.05 5.88
N PHE A 118 18.27 16.78 7.17
CA PHE A 118 17.61 17.62 8.17
C PHE A 118 18.60 18.04 9.27
N GLY A 119 18.90 19.34 9.34
CA GLY A 119 19.72 19.93 10.41
C GLY A 119 18.84 20.39 11.56
N HIS A 120 19.26 20.16 12.80
CA HIS A 120 18.52 20.56 14.01
C HIS A 120 19.46 21.07 15.10
N MET A 121 18.90 21.89 16.00
CA MET A 121 19.55 22.26 17.25
C MET A 121 19.22 21.19 18.30
N GLY A 122 20.17 20.91 19.20
CA GLY A 122 20.00 19.83 20.17
C GLY A 122 20.12 18.44 19.54
N GLY A 123 19.50 17.43 20.14
CA GLY A 123 19.47 16.06 19.65
C GLY A 123 18.31 15.78 18.68
N TYR A 124 18.24 14.55 18.18
CA TYR A 124 17.21 14.07 17.23
C TYR A 124 15.78 14.28 17.72
N GLU A 125 15.57 14.34 19.04
CA GLU A 125 14.27 14.59 19.68
C GLU A 125 13.67 15.97 19.32
N ASN A 126 14.45 16.86 18.71
CA ASN A 126 14.02 18.18 18.29
C ASN A 126 13.61 18.22 16.82
N GLY A 127 12.66 17.35 16.45
CA GLY A 127 11.94 17.42 15.20
C GLY A 127 12.31 16.39 14.15
N THR A 128 13.36 15.56 14.34
CA THR A 128 13.77 14.56 13.37
C THR A 128 12.66 13.57 13.02
N GLN A 129 11.95 13.07 14.04
CA GLN A 129 10.87 12.10 13.84
C GLN A 129 9.71 12.68 13.02
N MET A 130 9.35 13.94 13.28
CA MET A 130 8.32 14.64 12.52
C MET A 130 8.78 15.01 11.11
N ALA A 131 10.05 15.37 10.94
CA ALA A 131 10.63 15.62 9.62
C ALA A 131 10.63 14.34 8.78
N ALA A 132 10.99 13.19 9.36
CA ALA A 132 10.95 11.89 8.70
C ALA A 132 9.52 11.46 8.35
N ALA A 133 8.56 11.68 9.25
CA ALA A 133 7.15 11.38 8.98
C ALA A 133 6.60 12.23 7.81
N ARG A 134 6.90 13.53 7.77
CA ARG A 134 6.51 14.43 6.67
C ARG A 134 7.19 14.06 5.35
N PHE A 135 8.46 13.67 5.39
CA PHE A 135 9.20 13.22 4.22
C PHE A 135 8.58 11.95 3.61
N ASN A 136 8.12 11.02 4.45
CA ASN A 136 7.48 9.77 4.02
C ASN A 136 5.99 9.92 3.68
N GLN A 137 5.38 11.04 4.04
CA GLN A 137 3.98 11.36 3.76
C GLN A 137 3.88 12.78 3.17
N PRO A 138 4.36 12.99 1.94
CA PRO A 138 4.37 14.30 1.32
C PRO A 138 2.96 14.82 1.09
N MET A 139 2.79 16.12 1.23
CA MET A 139 1.53 16.80 0.91
C MET A 139 1.29 16.80 -0.60
N ASN A 140 0.04 16.55 -1.00
CA ASN A 140 -0.38 16.72 -2.37
C ASN A 140 -0.96 18.13 -2.56
N ALA A 141 -0.53 18.81 -3.62
CA ALA A 141 -1.06 20.10 -4.03
C ALA A 141 -1.74 20.02 -5.38
N PHE A 142 -2.91 20.63 -5.51
CA PHE A 142 -3.64 20.73 -6.76
C PHE A 142 -4.37 22.07 -6.85
N LEU A 143 -4.51 22.58 -8.07
CA LEU A 143 -5.26 23.81 -8.32
C LEU A 143 -6.74 23.50 -8.42
N VAL A 144 -7.54 24.34 -7.76
CA VAL A 144 -9.01 24.32 -7.86
C VAL A 144 -9.50 25.73 -8.13
N GLU A 145 -10.60 25.85 -8.86
CA GLU A 145 -11.29 27.12 -8.99
C GLU A 145 -11.93 27.53 -7.66
N LYS A 146 -12.19 28.85 -7.50
CA LYS A 146 -12.84 29.37 -6.31
C LYS A 146 -14.27 28.78 -6.22
N HIS A 147 -14.55 28.08 -5.13
CA HIS A 147 -15.88 27.50 -4.86
C HIS A 147 -16.25 27.67 -3.38
N PRO A 148 -17.53 27.65 -3.04
CA PRO A 148 -17.98 27.61 -1.65
C PRO A 148 -17.68 26.24 -1.05
N GLY A 149 -17.48 26.18 0.28
CA GLY A 149 -17.27 24.94 1.01
C GLY A 149 -17.53 25.11 2.50
N ALA A 150 -17.95 24.04 3.15
CA ALA A 150 -18.29 24.03 4.58
C ALA A 150 -17.04 23.97 5.51
N LEU A 151 -15.88 23.55 4.99
CA LEU A 151 -14.67 23.33 5.80
C LEU A 151 -13.79 24.58 5.96
N GLY A 152 -14.15 25.70 5.28
CA GLY A 152 -13.36 26.91 5.30
C GLY A 152 -12.06 26.82 4.50
N ARG A 153 -11.08 27.69 4.82
CA ARG A 153 -9.76 27.73 4.16
C ARG A 153 -8.77 26.76 4.78
N GLU A 154 -8.97 26.41 6.03
CA GLU A 154 -8.13 25.51 6.80
C GLU A 154 -9.02 24.51 7.53
N PHE A 155 -8.65 23.26 7.46
CA PHE A 155 -9.35 22.17 8.13
C PHE A 155 -8.36 21.10 8.57
N SER A 156 -8.54 20.57 9.77
CA SER A 156 -7.80 19.41 10.27
C SER A 156 -8.77 18.33 10.73
N PHE A 157 -8.54 17.10 10.29
CA PHE A 157 -9.30 15.94 10.77
C PHE A 157 -9.08 15.64 12.25
N GLY A 158 -7.88 15.92 12.75
CA GLY A 158 -7.55 15.70 14.16
C GLY A 158 -6.45 16.64 14.64
N ARG A 159 -6.39 16.86 15.93
CA ARG A 159 -5.36 17.63 16.62
C ARG A 159 -4.85 16.86 17.82
N ILE A 160 -3.54 16.91 18.01
CA ILE A 160 -2.87 16.35 19.17
C ILE A 160 -2.08 17.44 19.87
N SER A 161 -2.04 17.42 21.22
CA SER A 161 -1.42 18.51 21.99
C SER A 161 0.11 18.47 21.97
N GLU A 162 0.73 17.32 21.66
CA GLU A 162 2.15 17.08 21.81
C GLU A 162 2.84 16.86 20.46
N GLU A 163 3.84 17.67 20.13
CA GLU A 163 4.50 17.71 18.81
C GLU A 163 5.20 16.41 18.42
N ASN A 164 5.75 15.66 19.36
CA ASN A 164 6.50 14.42 19.10
C ASN A 164 5.63 13.16 19.17
N THR A 165 4.32 13.33 19.23
CA THR A 165 3.38 12.22 19.16
C THR A 165 2.95 11.97 17.75
N LEU A 166 3.24 10.78 17.25
CA LEU A 166 2.92 10.35 15.88
C LEU A 166 1.59 9.61 15.87
N VAL A 167 0.76 9.92 14.89
CA VAL A 167 -0.37 9.07 14.51
C VAL A 167 0.15 8.01 13.53
N ARG A 168 0.32 6.79 14.00
CA ARG A 168 0.84 5.68 13.18
C ARG A 168 -0.21 5.03 12.30
N ALA A 169 -1.46 5.07 12.73
CA ALA A 169 -2.57 4.57 11.92
C ALA A 169 -3.86 5.31 12.27
N LEU A 170 -4.66 5.56 11.25
CA LEU A 170 -6.06 5.95 11.34
C LEU A 170 -6.80 5.10 10.30
N LYS A 171 -7.62 4.16 10.75
CA LYS A 171 -8.27 3.20 9.85
C LYS A 171 -9.61 2.73 10.41
N LYS A 172 -10.44 2.12 9.57
CA LYS A 172 -11.61 1.36 10.03
C LYS A 172 -11.15 0.09 10.77
N ALA A 173 -11.86 -0.29 11.84
CA ALA A 173 -11.67 -1.57 12.52
C ALA A 173 -11.94 -2.75 11.58
N GLN A 174 -11.32 -3.90 11.83
CA GLN A 174 -11.47 -5.08 11.00
C GLN A 174 -12.88 -5.67 11.12
N ASP A 175 -13.39 -5.78 12.32
CA ASP A 175 -14.62 -6.52 12.63
C ASP A 175 -15.78 -5.61 13.12
N SER A 176 -15.61 -4.29 13.12
CA SER A 176 -16.64 -3.34 13.54
C SER A 176 -16.62 -2.06 12.70
N ASP A 177 -17.57 -1.15 12.97
CA ASP A 177 -17.63 0.19 12.36
C ASP A 177 -16.83 1.24 13.13
N GLU A 178 -16.10 0.86 14.17
CA GLU A 178 -15.22 1.74 14.92
C GLU A 178 -14.05 2.22 14.06
N ILE A 179 -13.49 3.36 14.43
CA ILE A 179 -12.26 3.91 13.85
C ILE A 179 -11.10 3.62 14.80
N ILE A 180 -10.10 2.93 14.30
CA ILE A 180 -8.87 2.65 15.03
C ILE A 180 -7.90 3.81 14.85
N ILE A 181 -7.40 4.34 15.98
CA ILE A 181 -6.29 5.29 15.98
C ILE A 181 -5.13 4.70 16.80
N ARG A 182 -3.91 4.88 16.30
CA ARG A 182 -2.68 4.42 16.97
C ARG A 182 -1.72 5.57 17.11
N PHE A 183 -1.32 5.81 18.35
CA PHE A 183 -0.33 6.80 18.73
C PHE A 183 1.00 6.13 19.07
N ASN A 184 2.08 6.87 18.90
CA ASN A 184 3.41 6.49 19.37
C ASN A 184 4.18 7.76 19.74
N GLU A 185 4.76 7.76 20.92
CA GLU A 185 5.72 8.78 21.32
C GLU A 185 7.06 8.51 20.61
N GLY A 186 7.61 9.52 19.93
CA GLY A 186 8.75 9.35 19.03
C GLY A 186 10.07 9.98 19.48
N ALA A 187 10.10 10.69 20.61
CA ALA A 187 11.27 11.46 21.08
C ALA A 187 11.87 10.95 22.41
N GLY A 188 11.33 9.87 22.98
CA GLY A 188 11.78 9.35 24.26
C GLY A 188 11.31 10.16 25.47
N LYS A 189 10.19 10.87 25.35
CA LYS A 189 9.61 11.71 26.41
C LYS A 189 8.30 11.14 26.93
N THR A 190 8.04 11.36 28.22
CA THR A 190 6.74 11.02 28.80
C THR A 190 5.85 12.25 28.78
N HIS A 191 4.65 12.10 28.25
CA HIS A 191 3.62 13.12 28.22
C HIS A 191 2.48 12.72 29.15
N THR A 192 2.08 13.64 30.01
CA THR A 192 0.92 13.45 30.89
C THR A 192 -0.25 14.26 30.35
N LYS A 193 -1.45 13.66 30.39
CA LYS A 193 -2.69 14.31 29.94
C LYS A 193 -2.64 14.81 28.49
N LEU A 194 -1.98 14.05 27.61
CA LEU A 194 -2.01 14.29 26.18
C LEU A 194 -3.46 14.33 25.69
N ARG A 195 -3.79 15.32 24.89
CA ARG A 195 -5.14 15.53 24.36
C ARG A 195 -5.17 15.25 22.86
N PHE A 196 -6.17 14.48 22.46
CA PHE A 196 -6.49 14.24 21.07
C PHE A 196 -7.95 14.62 20.78
N GLU A 197 -8.13 15.43 19.74
CA GLU A 197 -9.42 15.89 19.26
C GLU A 197 -9.60 15.42 17.82
N LEU A 198 -10.78 14.93 17.49
CA LEU A 198 -11.15 14.56 16.12
C LEU A 198 -12.27 15.47 15.63
N GLY A 199 -12.13 16.03 14.43
CA GLY A 199 -13.10 16.99 13.87
C GLY A 199 -14.53 16.45 13.74
N ALA A 200 -14.66 15.12 13.61
CA ALA A 200 -15.96 14.45 13.61
C ALA A 200 -16.57 14.29 15.03
N GLY A 201 -15.83 14.60 16.10
CA GLY A 201 -16.19 14.31 17.48
C GLY A 201 -16.08 12.82 17.84
N ILE A 202 -15.75 12.53 19.08
CA ILE A 202 -15.63 11.17 19.60
C ILE A 202 -16.79 10.94 20.57
N ALA A 203 -17.67 9.99 20.26
CA ALA A 203 -18.81 9.62 21.11
C ALA A 203 -18.42 8.61 22.19
N SER A 204 -17.57 7.64 21.86
CA SER A 204 -17.00 6.68 22.81
C SER A 204 -15.61 6.23 22.37
N ALA A 205 -14.82 5.78 23.35
CA ALA A 205 -13.49 5.23 23.11
C ALA A 205 -13.28 4.01 24.01
N ARG A 206 -12.47 3.08 23.53
CA ARG A 206 -11.91 1.97 24.33
C ARG A 206 -10.46 1.75 23.93
N GLU A 207 -9.60 1.43 24.87
CA GLU A 207 -8.23 1.06 24.57
C GLU A 207 -8.16 -0.38 24.05
N ILE A 208 -7.26 -0.61 23.11
CA ILE A 208 -7.09 -1.90 22.45
C ILE A 208 -5.62 -2.27 22.31
N TYR A 209 -5.35 -3.54 22.14
CA TYR A 209 -4.06 -4.03 21.68
C TYR A 209 -3.85 -3.79 20.18
N ALA A 210 -2.65 -4.05 19.67
CA ALA A 210 -2.36 -3.95 18.24
C ALA A 210 -3.18 -4.93 17.38
N SER A 211 -3.65 -6.03 17.97
CA SER A 211 -4.58 -7.02 17.38
C SER A 211 -6.04 -6.55 17.32
N GLU A 212 -6.35 -5.36 17.86
CA GLU A 212 -7.69 -4.78 18.03
C GLU A 212 -8.55 -5.44 19.16
N GLU A 213 -7.98 -6.37 19.89
CA GLU A 213 -8.62 -6.92 21.09
C GLU A 213 -8.70 -5.89 22.21
N PRO A 214 -9.75 -5.93 23.06
CA PRO A 214 -9.89 -5.00 24.18
C PRO A 214 -8.70 -5.06 25.16
N ARG A 215 -8.27 -3.91 25.64
CA ARG A 215 -7.29 -3.77 26.72
C ARG A 215 -7.98 -3.19 27.95
N GLU A 216 -8.08 -3.97 29.02
CA GLU A 216 -8.83 -3.58 30.22
C GLU A 216 -8.05 -2.65 31.17
N GLU A 217 -6.73 -2.56 31.05
CA GLU A 217 -5.84 -1.87 31.99
C GLU A 217 -5.48 -0.42 31.63
N GLY A 218 -6.09 0.15 30.59
CA GLY A 218 -5.74 1.47 30.08
C GLY A 218 -6.48 2.60 30.80
N GLU A 219 -5.75 3.50 31.48
CA GLU A 219 -6.33 4.73 32.03
C GLU A 219 -6.39 5.81 30.94
N PHE A 220 -7.59 6.27 30.64
CA PHE A 220 -7.87 7.42 29.75
C PHE A 220 -9.18 8.10 30.16
N LEU A 221 -9.34 9.35 29.73
CA LEU A 221 -10.57 10.13 29.92
C LEU A 221 -11.13 10.54 28.58
N LEU A 222 -12.43 10.42 28.39
CA LEU A 222 -13.15 11.01 27.28
C LEU A 222 -14.15 12.04 27.81
N GLU A 223 -13.88 13.32 27.57
CA GLU A 223 -14.73 14.40 28.01
C GLU A 223 -14.92 15.42 26.89
N GLY A 224 -16.18 15.77 26.62
CA GLY A 224 -16.51 16.73 25.56
C GLY A 224 -16.03 16.33 24.15
N GLY A 225 -15.88 15.02 23.87
CA GLY A 225 -15.35 14.52 22.60
C GLY A 225 -13.83 14.59 22.47
N VAL A 226 -13.12 14.93 23.55
CA VAL A 226 -11.65 14.97 23.64
C VAL A 226 -11.15 13.74 24.38
N LEU A 227 -10.29 12.98 23.74
CA LEU A 227 -9.60 11.84 24.33
C LEU A 227 -8.33 12.32 25.05
N GLN A 228 -8.22 12.05 26.34
CA GLN A 228 -7.08 12.42 27.16
C GLN A 228 -6.43 11.19 27.80
N PHE A 229 -5.12 11.06 27.69
CA PHE A 229 -4.37 9.92 28.22
C PHE A 229 -2.89 10.29 28.46
N ASP A 230 -2.22 9.48 29.26
CA ASP A 230 -0.76 9.56 29.42
C ASP A 230 -0.08 8.72 28.33
N LEU A 231 1.10 9.15 27.89
CA LEU A 231 1.91 8.46 26.91
C LEU A 231 3.37 8.43 27.38
N LYS A 232 3.89 7.25 27.69
CA LYS A 232 5.27 7.09 28.12
C LYS A 232 6.25 7.21 26.96
N ALA A 233 7.54 7.41 27.30
CA ALA A 233 8.62 7.42 26.31
C ALA A 233 8.56 6.20 25.39
N PHE A 234 8.50 6.43 24.08
CA PHE A 234 8.38 5.44 23.01
C PHE A 234 7.16 4.51 23.06
N GLU A 235 6.20 4.79 23.94
CA GLU A 235 5.04 3.93 24.11
C GLU A 235 4.10 4.02 22.90
N PRO A 236 3.65 2.88 22.35
CA PRO A 236 2.51 2.83 21.45
C PRO A 236 1.21 2.66 22.24
N ARG A 237 0.19 3.46 21.94
CA ARG A 237 -1.18 3.27 22.45
C ARG A 237 -2.19 3.27 21.32
N SER A 238 -3.19 2.41 21.43
CA SER A 238 -4.21 2.23 20.39
C SER A 238 -5.60 2.36 20.99
N PHE A 239 -6.50 3.04 20.27
CA PHE A 239 -7.89 3.21 20.68
C PHE A 239 -8.83 2.87 19.54
N ALA A 240 -9.94 2.23 19.87
CA ALA A 240 -11.10 2.09 19.00
C ALA A 240 -12.12 3.17 19.39
N LEU A 241 -12.51 3.96 18.41
CA LEU A 241 -13.35 5.15 18.56
C LEU A 241 -14.69 4.97 17.85
N THR A 242 -15.79 5.26 18.53
CA THR A 242 -17.07 5.51 17.87
C THR A 242 -17.18 7.01 17.64
N LEU A 243 -17.43 7.42 16.41
CA LEU A 243 -17.57 8.83 16.07
C LEU A 243 -18.94 9.35 16.47
N ALA A 244 -19.00 10.63 16.80
CA ALA A 244 -20.29 11.32 17.00
C ALA A 244 -21.07 11.32 15.67
N PRO A 245 -22.41 11.24 15.70
CA PRO A 245 -23.23 11.33 14.51
C PRO A 245 -22.94 12.64 13.78
N ALA A 246 -22.46 12.54 12.54
CA ALA A 246 -22.24 13.68 11.69
C ALA A 246 -23.33 13.76 10.61
N PRO A 247 -23.74 14.96 10.17
CA PRO A 247 -24.60 15.07 9.01
C PRO A 247 -23.89 14.45 7.81
N VAL A 248 -24.59 13.62 7.05
CA VAL A 248 -24.03 12.98 5.85
C VAL A 248 -23.71 14.09 4.83
N CYS A 249 -22.45 14.43 4.71
CA CYS A 249 -21.95 15.37 3.73
C CYS A 249 -21.64 14.64 2.43
N GLY A 250 -22.51 14.79 1.43
CA GLY A 250 -22.32 14.25 0.08
C GLY A 250 -22.98 12.89 -0.14
N GLN A 251 -23.38 12.65 -1.39
CA GLN A 251 -23.85 11.33 -1.81
C GLN A 251 -22.64 10.39 -1.89
N LEU A 252 -22.66 9.32 -1.12
CA LEU A 252 -21.74 8.21 -1.32
C LEU A 252 -21.91 7.72 -2.76
N LYS A 253 -20.79 7.54 -3.47
CA LYS A 253 -20.82 6.90 -4.78
C LYS A 253 -21.21 5.44 -4.57
N HIS A 254 -22.40 5.06 -4.99
CA HIS A 254 -22.85 3.69 -4.93
C HIS A 254 -22.41 2.97 -6.21
N SER A 255 -21.81 1.80 -6.08
CA SER A 255 -21.67 0.87 -7.19
C SER A 255 -22.88 -0.08 -7.19
N MET A 256 -23.51 -0.22 -8.35
CA MET A 256 -24.61 -1.17 -8.56
C MET A 256 -24.07 -2.33 -9.38
N PRO A 257 -24.12 -3.58 -8.89
CA PRO A 257 -23.74 -4.73 -9.67
C PRO A 257 -24.67 -4.91 -10.87
N ILE A 258 -24.08 -5.34 -11.98
CA ILE A 258 -24.82 -5.73 -13.18
C ILE A 258 -24.89 -7.26 -13.17
N GLU A 259 -26.08 -7.79 -13.39
CA GLU A 259 -26.28 -9.23 -13.53
C GLU A 259 -25.58 -9.73 -14.79
N LEU A 260 -24.71 -10.72 -14.62
CA LEU A 260 -23.91 -11.29 -15.70
C LEU A 260 -24.45 -12.64 -16.16
N PRO A 261 -24.46 -12.91 -17.47
CA PRO A 261 -24.84 -14.20 -18.03
C PRO A 261 -23.67 -15.18 -17.93
N TYR A 262 -23.38 -15.65 -16.73
CA TYR A 262 -22.28 -16.61 -16.50
C TYR A 262 -22.41 -17.84 -17.40
N ASP A 263 -21.33 -18.21 -18.08
CA ASP A 263 -21.30 -19.28 -19.06
C ASP A 263 -20.06 -20.19 -18.94
N THR A 264 -19.17 -19.90 -17.99
CA THR A 264 -18.00 -20.72 -17.74
C THR A 264 -17.69 -20.81 -16.26
N ASP A 265 -17.16 -21.95 -15.84
CA ASP A 265 -16.70 -22.18 -14.48
C ASP A 265 -15.17 -22.02 -14.42
N LEU A 266 -14.69 -21.19 -13.49
CA LEU A 266 -13.28 -20.95 -13.23
C LEU A 266 -12.83 -21.44 -11.86
N LEU A 267 -13.75 -21.88 -11.02
CA LEU A 267 -13.48 -22.21 -9.63
C LEU A 267 -13.45 -23.71 -9.43
N SER A 268 -12.62 -24.16 -8.52
CA SER A 268 -12.73 -25.53 -7.99
C SER A 268 -12.33 -25.57 -6.53
N PHE A 269 -12.87 -26.54 -5.81
CA PHE A 269 -12.54 -26.81 -4.41
C PHE A 269 -11.41 -27.83 -4.30
N ASN A 270 -10.66 -27.79 -3.20
CA ASN A 270 -9.65 -28.79 -2.87
C ASN A 270 -10.22 -30.23 -2.88
N ARG A 271 -11.50 -30.40 -2.55
CA ARG A 271 -12.18 -31.70 -2.60
C ARG A 271 -12.51 -32.17 -4.02
N ASN A 272 -12.51 -31.26 -5.00
CA ASN A 272 -12.86 -31.55 -6.40
C ASN A 272 -12.06 -30.59 -7.34
N ARG A 273 -10.75 -30.73 -7.38
CA ARG A 273 -9.85 -29.86 -8.17
C ARG A 273 -10.04 -29.98 -9.69
N ALA A 274 -10.58 -31.07 -10.15
CA ALA A 274 -10.86 -31.29 -11.57
C ALA A 274 -12.13 -30.57 -12.06
N ASP A 275 -12.89 -29.99 -11.14
CA ASP A 275 -14.08 -29.19 -11.47
C ASP A 275 -13.61 -27.81 -11.96
N CYS A 276 -13.59 -27.63 -13.26
CA CYS A 276 -13.41 -26.33 -13.91
C CYS A 276 -13.98 -26.38 -15.32
N GLY A 277 -14.41 -25.23 -15.82
CA GLY A 277 -14.87 -25.09 -17.19
C GLY A 277 -13.77 -25.36 -18.21
N THR A 278 -14.15 -25.77 -19.40
CA THR A 278 -13.24 -26.14 -20.50
C THR A 278 -12.42 -24.96 -21.04
N ALA A 279 -12.75 -23.73 -20.69
CA ALA A 279 -12.12 -22.52 -21.22
C ALA A 279 -10.79 -22.16 -20.55
N CYS A 280 -10.55 -22.64 -19.34
CA CYS A 280 -9.34 -22.32 -18.59
C CYS A 280 -8.54 -23.60 -18.29
N PRO A 281 -7.24 -23.66 -18.63
CA PRO A 281 -6.40 -24.81 -18.31
C PRO A 281 -6.09 -24.94 -16.80
N VAL A 282 -6.55 -24.01 -16.00
CA VAL A 282 -6.32 -23.92 -14.55
C VAL A 282 -7.58 -23.42 -13.86
N ALA A 283 -7.86 -23.96 -12.68
CA ALA A 283 -8.95 -23.49 -11.84
C ALA A 283 -8.41 -22.60 -10.71
N LEU A 284 -9.23 -21.64 -10.28
CA LEU A 284 -8.96 -20.79 -9.13
C LEU A 284 -9.48 -21.47 -7.87
N PRO A 285 -8.80 -21.32 -6.72
CA PRO A 285 -9.21 -21.95 -5.46
C PRO A 285 -10.49 -21.31 -4.92
N ALA A 286 -11.60 -22.04 -4.98
CA ALA A 286 -12.92 -21.57 -4.54
C ALA A 286 -12.97 -21.21 -3.05
N GLU A 287 -12.16 -21.90 -2.21
CA GLU A 287 -12.01 -21.58 -0.78
C GLU A 287 -11.53 -20.16 -0.52
N ARG A 288 -10.67 -19.65 -1.41
CA ARG A 288 -10.06 -18.32 -1.29
C ARG A 288 -10.75 -17.24 -2.13
N PHE A 289 -11.66 -17.64 -2.99
CA PHE A 289 -12.38 -16.71 -3.85
C PHE A 289 -13.46 -15.96 -3.06
N PRO A 290 -13.41 -14.62 -2.95
CA PRO A 290 -14.37 -13.87 -2.16
C PRO A 290 -15.71 -13.75 -2.90
N SER A 291 -16.83 -13.62 -2.15
CA SER A 291 -18.15 -13.32 -2.73
C SER A 291 -18.30 -11.85 -3.14
N GLU A 292 -17.37 -10.99 -2.69
CA GLU A 292 -17.33 -9.58 -3.02
C GLU A 292 -15.86 -9.11 -3.08
N ILE A 293 -15.52 -8.34 -4.12
CA ILE A 293 -14.21 -7.72 -4.30
C ILE A 293 -14.39 -6.21 -4.30
N ARG A 294 -13.62 -5.49 -3.48
CA ARG A 294 -13.61 -4.02 -3.45
C ARG A 294 -12.31 -3.48 -4.00
N CYS A 295 -12.40 -2.69 -5.07
CA CYS A 295 -11.24 -2.12 -5.73
C CYS A 295 -11.50 -0.67 -6.17
N GLY A 296 -10.76 0.28 -5.60
CA GLY A 296 -10.85 1.70 -5.96
C GLY A 296 -12.26 2.28 -5.80
N GLY A 297 -12.96 1.94 -4.71
CA GLY A 297 -14.30 2.42 -4.40
C GLY A 297 -15.43 1.73 -5.18
N VAL A 298 -15.11 0.73 -6.02
CA VAL A 298 -16.07 -0.10 -6.73
C VAL A 298 -16.24 -1.44 -6.04
N ARG A 299 -17.47 -1.88 -5.87
CA ARG A 299 -17.85 -3.19 -5.35
C ARG A 299 -18.22 -4.11 -6.50
N PHE A 300 -17.47 -5.20 -6.66
CA PHE A 300 -17.78 -6.29 -7.58
C PHE A 300 -18.41 -7.44 -6.79
N VAL A 301 -19.54 -7.93 -7.25
CA VAL A 301 -20.19 -9.13 -6.73
C VAL A 301 -19.81 -10.28 -7.64
N THR A 302 -19.21 -11.32 -7.09
CA THR A 302 -18.72 -12.46 -7.86
C THR A 302 -19.83 -13.51 -8.06
N GLY A 303 -19.64 -14.39 -9.03
CA GLY A 303 -20.55 -15.48 -9.32
C GLY A 303 -20.59 -16.57 -8.23
N PRO A 304 -21.45 -17.57 -8.42
CA PRO A 304 -21.58 -18.69 -7.50
C PRO A 304 -20.30 -19.51 -7.41
N LYS A 305 -20.12 -20.25 -6.30
CA LYS A 305 -18.90 -21.05 -6.04
C LYS A 305 -19.14 -22.55 -6.03
N GLU A 306 -20.41 -22.96 -6.13
CA GLU A 306 -20.82 -24.37 -6.11
C GLU A 306 -20.12 -25.13 -7.23
N ASP A 307 -19.83 -26.41 -6.99
CA ASP A 307 -19.23 -27.29 -7.99
C ASP A 307 -20.04 -27.27 -9.30
N LEU A 308 -19.37 -27.14 -10.44
CA LEU A 308 -19.95 -27.07 -11.80
C LEU A 308 -20.79 -25.79 -12.06
N ALA A 309 -20.81 -24.84 -11.16
CA ALA A 309 -21.55 -23.60 -11.37
C ALA A 309 -20.77 -22.62 -12.26
N ALA A 310 -21.41 -22.10 -13.29
CA ALA A 310 -20.81 -21.00 -14.08
C ALA A 310 -20.68 -19.73 -13.22
N ASN A 311 -19.49 -19.13 -13.20
CA ASN A 311 -19.12 -18.01 -12.32
C ASN A 311 -18.33 -16.91 -13.04
N ALA A 312 -18.07 -17.08 -14.34
CA ALA A 312 -17.45 -16.11 -15.22
C ALA A 312 -18.13 -16.07 -16.59
N VAL A 313 -17.84 -15.03 -17.35
CA VAL A 313 -18.36 -14.86 -18.72
C VAL A 313 -17.20 -14.83 -19.70
N ILE A 314 -17.25 -15.67 -20.73
CA ILE A 314 -16.39 -15.54 -21.90
C ILE A 314 -16.97 -14.49 -22.82
N CYS A 315 -16.16 -13.51 -23.24
CA CYS A 315 -16.60 -12.41 -24.08
C CYS A 315 -16.89 -12.88 -25.52
N ARG A 316 -18.16 -12.83 -25.91
CA ARG A 316 -18.64 -13.19 -27.27
C ARG A 316 -19.55 -12.13 -27.86
N GLY A 317 -19.33 -10.86 -27.47
CA GLY A 317 -20.17 -9.77 -27.96
C GLY A 317 -21.53 -9.67 -27.26
N GLN A 318 -21.71 -10.19 -26.08
CA GLN A 318 -22.95 -10.09 -25.31
C GLN A 318 -23.30 -8.62 -25.04
N LYS A 319 -24.56 -8.28 -25.20
CA LYS A 319 -25.10 -6.96 -24.93
C LYS A 319 -25.78 -6.95 -23.58
N LEU A 320 -25.33 -6.06 -22.69
CA LEU A 320 -25.81 -5.93 -21.32
C LEU A 320 -26.40 -4.54 -21.09
N SER A 321 -27.39 -4.46 -20.19
CA SER A 321 -28.04 -3.21 -19.82
C SER A 321 -27.20 -2.42 -18.82
N ILE A 322 -27.28 -1.10 -18.92
CA ILE A 322 -26.68 -0.16 -17.98
C ILE A 322 -27.79 0.36 -17.06
N PRO A 323 -27.62 0.29 -15.72
CA PRO A 323 -28.57 0.88 -14.79
C PRO A 323 -28.73 2.39 -15.01
N GLU A 324 -29.94 2.88 -14.82
CA GLU A 324 -30.25 4.31 -14.99
C GLU A 324 -29.45 5.17 -14.00
N GLY A 325 -28.92 6.29 -14.48
CA GLY A 325 -28.13 7.22 -13.68
C GLY A 325 -26.66 6.84 -13.48
N ALA A 326 -26.22 5.70 -14.01
CA ALA A 326 -24.81 5.29 -13.95
C ALA A 326 -23.94 6.24 -14.78
N LYS A 327 -22.83 6.69 -14.19
CA LYS A 327 -21.85 7.57 -14.85
C LYS A 327 -20.60 6.81 -15.33
N TYR A 328 -20.27 5.73 -14.67
CA TYR A 328 -19.09 4.92 -14.98
C TYR A 328 -19.47 3.44 -15.03
N LEU A 329 -18.87 2.71 -15.95
CA LEU A 329 -18.91 1.25 -16.06
C LEU A 329 -17.54 0.71 -15.63
N SER A 330 -17.52 -0.15 -14.62
CA SER A 330 -16.30 -0.85 -14.20
C SER A 330 -16.44 -2.34 -14.45
N LEU A 331 -15.46 -2.93 -15.13
CA LEU A 331 -15.39 -4.35 -15.45
C LEU A 331 -14.14 -4.95 -14.79
N MET A 332 -14.25 -6.17 -14.28
CA MET A 332 -13.13 -6.95 -13.77
C MET A 332 -12.82 -8.07 -14.76
N MET A 333 -11.71 -7.95 -15.48
CA MET A 333 -11.39 -8.78 -16.64
C MET A 333 -9.96 -9.32 -16.59
N ALA A 334 -9.76 -10.44 -17.29
CA ALA A 334 -8.45 -11.00 -17.60
C ALA A 334 -8.45 -11.67 -18.98
N SER A 335 -7.28 -11.86 -19.56
CA SER A 335 -7.09 -12.59 -20.83
C SER A 335 -6.52 -13.98 -20.56
N LEU A 336 -7.01 -14.98 -21.30
CA LEU A 336 -6.51 -16.36 -21.26
C LEU A 336 -5.30 -16.60 -22.19
N SER A 337 -4.88 -15.62 -22.96
CA SER A 337 -3.84 -15.80 -24.00
C SER A 337 -3.07 -14.51 -24.26
N GLY A 338 -2.14 -14.19 -23.39
CA GLY A 338 -1.35 -12.96 -23.48
C GLY A 338 -2.18 -11.68 -23.31
N ASP A 339 -1.52 -10.54 -23.30
CA ASP A 339 -2.18 -9.24 -23.30
C ASP A 339 -2.91 -9.02 -24.63
N ARG A 340 -4.21 -8.65 -24.57
CA ARG A 340 -5.06 -8.51 -25.75
C ARG A 340 -5.64 -7.12 -25.89
N ARG A 341 -5.32 -6.47 -27.00
CA ARG A 341 -5.94 -5.19 -27.38
C ARG A 341 -7.32 -5.45 -27.97
N THR A 342 -8.33 -4.84 -27.39
CA THR A 342 -9.73 -5.07 -27.73
C THR A 342 -10.57 -3.80 -27.66
N ALA A 343 -11.85 -3.90 -27.96
CA ALA A 343 -12.80 -2.80 -27.88
C ALA A 343 -14.06 -3.18 -27.09
N LEU A 344 -14.49 -2.29 -26.20
CA LEU A 344 -15.78 -2.30 -25.57
C LEU A 344 -16.66 -1.26 -26.24
N THR A 345 -17.92 -1.58 -26.53
CA THR A 345 -18.86 -0.61 -27.08
C THR A 345 -19.89 -0.21 -26.02
N ILE A 346 -19.99 1.08 -25.69
CA ILE A 346 -21.00 1.63 -24.77
C ILE A 346 -21.93 2.54 -25.57
N GLY A 347 -23.20 2.16 -25.72
CA GLY A 347 -24.12 2.84 -26.61
C GLY A 347 -23.66 2.75 -28.08
N LYS A 348 -23.16 3.86 -28.61
CA LYS A 348 -22.57 3.94 -29.97
C LYS A 348 -21.08 4.23 -29.96
N THR A 349 -20.46 4.34 -28.81
CA THR A 349 -19.04 4.72 -28.64
C THR A 349 -18.20 3.49 -28.37
N GLY A 350 -17.12 3.31 -29.14
CA GLY A 350 -16.13 2.27 -28.94
C GLY A 350 -14.97 2.76 -28.07
N PHE A 351 -14.55 1.97 -27.09
CA PHE A 351 -13.41 2.21 -26.22
C PHE A 351 -12.35 1.15 -26.47
N LEU A 352 -11.19 1.58 -26.94
CA LEU A 352 -10.04 0.69 -27.14
C LEU A 352 -9.24 0.58 -25.84
N PHE A 353 -8.90 -0.65 -25.42
CA PHE A 353 -8.07 -0.91 -24.25
C PHE A 353 -7.35 -2.25 -24.37
N THR A 354 -6.41 -2.50 -23.48
CA THR A 354 -5.68 -3.78 -23.40
C THR A 354 -6.15 -4.54 -22.17
N VAL A 355 -6.63 -5.77 -22.36
CA VAL A 355 -6.91 -6.71 -21.28
C VAL A 355 -5.66 -7.55 -21.04
N HIS A 356 -5.18 -7.51 -19.82
CA HIS A 356 -3.95 -8.20 -19.42
C HIS A 356 -4.15 -9.69 -19.21
N ASP A 357 -3.09 -10.44 -19.43
CA ASP A 357 -3.04 -11.89 -19.25
C ASP A 357 -3.34 -12.29 -17.80
N LEU A 358 -4.11 -13.39 -17.65
CA LEU A 358 -4.52 -13.95 -16.37
C LEU A 358 -3.35 -14.45 -15.54
N LEU A 359 -2.32 -15.02 -16.18
CA LEU A 359 -1.23 -15.73 -15.51
C LEU A 359 0.10 -14.98 -15.57
N GLU A 360 0.20 -13.94 -16.37
CA GLU A 360 1.42 -13.15 -16.45
C GLU A 360 1.52 -12.18 -15.26
N ALA A 361 2.65 -12.22 -14.56
CA ALA A 361 2.92 -11.36 -13.42
C ALA A 361 2.68 -9.86 -13.71
N VAL A 362 2.21 -9.12 -12.71
CA VAL A 362 1.98 -7.67 -12.80
C VAL A 362 3.26 -6.90 -13.10
N GLY A 363 4.39 -7.37 -12.61
CA GLY A 363 5.72 -6.85 -12.92
C GLY A 363 6.65 -7.97 -13.39
N LYS A 364 7.50 -7.65 -14.35
CA LYS A 364 8.46 -8.58 -14.93
C LYS A 364 9.80 -7.89 -15.11
N TRP A 365 10.87 -8.57 -14.71
CA TRP A 365 12.24 -8.14 -14.91
C TRP A 365 12.97 -9.13 -15.80
N ASP A 366 13.72 -8.66 -16.77
CA ASP A 366 14.63 -9.52 -17.53
C ASP A 366 16.01 -9.56 -16.84
N LEU A 367 16.36 -10.72 -16.32
CA LEU A 367 17.66 -10.95 -15.67
C LEU A 367 18.74 -11.50 -16.60
N TYR A 368 18.34 -12.19 -17.64
CA TYR A 368 19.24 -13.04 -18.40
C TYR A 368 20.06 -12.34 -19.47
N GLY A 369 19.90 -11.19 -19.75
CA GLY A 369 20.69 -10.50 -20.77
C GLY A 369 20.62 -9.01 -20.61
N MET A 370 19.79 -8.57 -19.66
CA MET A 370 19.42 -7.16 -19.49
C MET A 370 19.03 -6.52 -20.84
N GLN A 371 18.41 -7.34 -21.70
CA GLN A 371 17.99 -6.92 -23.03
C GLN A 371 16.64 -6.22 -23.03
N GLU A 372 15.82 -6.52 -22.02
CA GLU A 372 14.52 -5.89 -21.80
C GLU A 372 14.54 -5.02 -20.55
N THR A 373 13.91 -3.88 -20.61
CA THR A 373 13.63 -3.05 -19.44
C THR A 373 12.54 -3.72 -18.61
N GLY A 374 12.60 -3.64 -17.29
CA GLY A 374 11.55 -4.13 -16.42
C GLY A 374 10.19 -3.51 -16.80
N GLN A 375 9.15 -4.32 -16.82
CA GLN A 375 7.81 -3.90 -17.18
C GLN A 375 6.87 -4.05 -15.98
N ILE A 376 6.08 -3.02 -15.71
CA ILE A 376 4.98 -3.07 -14.73
C ILE A 376 3.69 -2.69 -15.45
N LYS A 377 2.68 -3.54 -15.33
CA LYS A 377 1.33 -3.27 -15.85
C LYS A 377 0.73 -2.10 -15.09
N GLN A 378 0.32 -1.06 -15.80
CA GLN A 378 -0.22 0.18 -15.21
C GLN A 378 -1.72 0.09 -14.85
N THR A 379 -2.39 -0.96 -15.31
CA THR A 379 -3.82 -1.18 -15.04
C THR A 379 -4.02 -1.60 -13.58
N VAL A 380 -5.09 -1.13 -12.98
CA VAL A 380 -5.38 -1.38 -11.56
C VAL A 380 -5.65 -2.87 -11.35
N LEU A 381 -4.84 -3.53 -10.54
CA LEU A 381 -5.07 -4.90 -10.08
C LEU A 381 -6.28 -4.90 -9.15
N ALA A 382 -7.32 -5.68 -9.52
CA ALA A 382 -8.54 -5.79 -8.74
C ALA A 382 -8.46 -6.93 -7.72
N TRP A 383 -7.96 -8.09 -8.15
CA TRP A 383 -7.81 -9.27 -7.31
C TRP A 383 -6.77 -10.22 -7.89
N ASN A 384 -6.14 -11.01 -7.02
CA ASN A 384 -5.25 -12.09 -7.44
C ASN A 384 -5.46 -13.37 -6.61
N ALA A 385 -5.32 -14.52 -7.27
CA ALA A 385 -5.23 -15.79 -6.58
C ALA A 385 -3.81 -16.04 -6.09
N THR A 386 -3.66 -16.63 -4.89
CA THR A 386 -2.35 -16.96 -4.30
C THR A 386 -1.72 -18.23 -4.86
N HIS A 387 -2.52 -19.09 -5.46
CA HIS A 387 -2.14 -20.34 -6.10
C HIS A 387 -3.23 -20.76 -7.09
N LEU A 388 -2.99 -21.79 -7.85
CA LEU A 388 -3.93 -22.36 -8.80
C LEU A 388 -4.11 -23.85 -8.54
N HIS A 389 -5.26 -24.39 -8.90
CA HIS A 389 -5.47 -25.83 -8.96
C HIS A 389 -5.08 -26.34 -10.35
N ARG A 390 -4.15 -27.32 -10.41
CA ARG A 390 -3.75 -28.02 -11.64
C ARG A 390 -3.88 -29.52 -11.44
N GLY A 391 -4.92 -30.11 -12.01
CA GLY A 391 -5.21 -31.51 -11.77
C GLY A 391 -5.42 -31.79 -10.26
N ASP A 392 -4.66 -32.71 -9.70
CA ASP A 392 -4.78 -33.11 -8.30
C ASP A 392 -3.90 -32.28 -7.32
N ALA A 393 -3.21 -31.25 -7.80
CA ALA A 393 -2.24 -30.49 -7.02
C ALA A 393 -2.50 -28.99 -7.02
N ASP A 394 -1.99 -28.31 -5.97
CA ASP A 394 -1.89 -26.86 -5.93
C ASP A 394 -0.58 -26.41 -6.60
N SER A 395 -0.68 -25.43 -7.49
CA SER A 395 0.48 -24.77 -8.09
C SER A 395 0.72 -23.45 -7.38
N TYR A 396 1.68 -23.42 -6.45
CA TYR A 396 2.03 -22.20 -5.68
C TYR A 396 3.02 -21.29 -6.42
N GLY A 397 3.64 -21.76 -7.48
CA GLY A 397 4.51 -20.97 -8.34
C GLY A 397 3.79 -20.10 -9.35
N GLU A 398 2.48 -20.29 -9.48
CA GLU A 398 1.63 -19.56 -10.43
C GLU A 398 0.53 -18.82 -9.68
N GLN A 399 0.21 -17.64 -10.16
CA GLN A 399 -0.86 -16.80 -9.62
C GLN A 399 -1.76 -16.36 -10.78
N ALA A 400 -3.01 -16.07 -10.48
CA ALA A 400 -3.92 -15.46 -11.45
C ALA A 400 -4.25 -14.03 -11.04
N TYR A 401 -4.38 -13.15 -12.04
CA TYR A 401 -4.56 -11.73 -11.85
C TYR A 401 -5.79 -11.23 -12.60
N PHE A 402 -6.66 -10.51 -11.93
CA PHE A 402 -7.79 -9.81 -12.52
C PHE A 402 -7.64 -8.31 -12.37
N PHE A 403 -7.88 -7.59 -13.46
CA PHE A 403 -7.68 -6.15 -13.52
C PHE A 403 -9.01 -5.42 -13.64
N LYS A 404 -9.06 -4.22 -13.05
CA LYS A 404 -10.20 -3.33 -13.14
C LYS A 404 -10.05 -2.37 -14.32
N TYR A 405 -11.06 -2.34 -15.18
CA TYR A 405 -11.20 -1.40 -16.28
C TYR A 405 -12.40 -0.51 -16.04
N THR A 406 -12.23 0.80 -16.13
CA THR A 406 -13.31 1.77 -15.85
C THR A 406 -13.48 2.69 -17.06
N PHE A 407 -14.72 2.84 -17.50
CA PHE A 407 -15.11 3.64 -18.66
C PHE A 407 -16.17 4.65 -18.26
N GLU A 408 -16.06 5.86 -18.79
CA GLU A 408 -17.16 6.84 -18.67
C GLU A 408 -18.31 6.43 -19.60
N ILE A 409 -19.53 6.50 -19.08
CA ILE A 409 -20.72 6.14 -19.85
C ILE A 409 -21.15 7.36 -20.67
N PRO A 410 -21.18 7.28 -22.02
CA PRO A 410 -21.68 8.36 -22.86
C PRO A 410 -23.13 8.72 -22.54
N ALA A 411 -23.46 9.99 -22.64
CA ALA A 411 -24.80 10.49 -22.37
C ALA A 411 -25.87 9.73 -23.17
N GLY A 412 -26.89 9.24 -22.49
CA GLY A 412 -28.01 8.51 -23.10
C GLY A 412 -27.73 7.05 -23.46
N ALA A 413 -26.53 6.52 -23.17
CA ALA A 413 -26.24 5.09 -23.38
C ALA A 413 -26.98 4.24 -22.33
N LYS A 414 -27.72 3.23 -22.81
CA LYS A 414 -28.54 2.31 -21.99
C LYS A 414 -28.01 0.89 -21.98
N SER A 415 -26.96 0.61 -22.76
CA SER A 415 -26.38 -0.72 -22.88
C SER A 415 -24.91 -0.63 -23.28
N PHE A 416 -24.16 -1.69 -22.97
CA PHE A 416 -22.83 -1.91 -23.50
C PHE A 416 -22.74 -3.30 -24.12
N THR A 417 -21.77 -3.48 -25.02
CA THR A 417 -21.50 -4.75 -25.69
C THR A 417 -20.06 -5.17 -25.35
N LEU A 418 -19.93 -6.36 -24.80
CA LEU A 418 -18.65 -6.96 -24.49
C LEU A 418 -17.81 -7.16 -25.76
N PRO A 419 -16.50 -7.23 -25.64
CA PRO A 419 -15.63 -7.59 -26.76
C PRO A 419 -16.05 -8.93 -27.42
N LEU A 420 -15.83 -9.03 -28.72
CA LEU A 420 -15.98 -10.30 -29.44
C LEU A 420 -14.63 -11.02 -29.46
N ASP A 421 -14.21 -11.58 -28.33
CA ASP A 421 -12.95 -12.29 -28.18
C ASP A 421 -13.07 -13.35 -27.08
N GLN A 422 -13.08 -14.62 -27.48
CA GLN A 422 -13.27 -15.78 -26.60
C GLN A 422 -12.09 -16.02 -25.63
N ASN A 423 -10.98 -15.32 -25.80
CA ASN A 423 -9.87 -15.35 -24.84
C ASN A 423 -10.03 -14.35 -23.71
N LEU A 424 -11.11 -13.61 -23.64
CA LEU A 424 -11.36 -12.63 -22.57
C LEU A 424 -12.40 -13.13 -21.60
N LEU A 425 -12.07 -13.05 -20.34
CA LEU A 425 -12.93 -13.39 -19.19
C LEU A 425 -13.41 -12.11 -18.51
N LEU A 426 -14.67 -12.13 -18.08
CA LEU A 426 -15.29 -11.15 -17.19
C LEU A 426 -15.81 -11.88 -15.94
N LEU A 427 -15.43 -11.36 -14.75
CA LEU A 427 -15.92 -11.81 -13.46
C LEU A 427 -17.01 -10.91 -12.91
#